data_86d67fab1755ae477e62aefb219996ab
#
_entry.id   86d67fab1755ae477e62aefb219996ab
#
_cell.length_a   1.000
_cell.length_b   1.000
_cell.length_c   1.000
_cell.angle_alpha   90.00
_cell.angle_beta   90.00
_cell.angle_gamma   90.00
#
_symmetry.space_group_name_H-M   'P 1'
#
loop_
_entity.id
_entity.type
_entity.pdbx_description
1 polymer ?
#
loop_
_entity_poly.entity_id
_entity_poly.type
_entity_poly.pdbx_seq_one_letter_code
_entity_poly.pdbx_strand_id
1 'polypeptide(L)'
;MQDRFVRGKERTGKDAVNGGRRALLLAALCLTTGNVRAADGRVLRIGVDADYPPFTFYDDMRTFTGIDPVLAREACRRLGVTPEFIPIAWDRKDELFADKKIDCVWSCFSMTGRESLYRWVPYLYSRQVVVVRNSSPIQCLKDLTGKTVAVQAGTRPEQIFTREAARAPAIADLLTFPTTAEAFIAVRRRYADATAGHEAVMRRLLKEVPGHFRILDEPLLAVKVGVAFPLDTDKTAFIERLREAFVAMTFEGFVERTAADFGLDGKKAALVPAGHQGR
;
A
#
# COMPACT_ATOMS: atom_id res chain seq x y z
N MET A 1 -5.22 73.80 -18.91
CA MET A 1 -6.12 74.78 -18.32
C MET A 1 -6.15 74.47 -16.83
N GLN A 2 -5.26 75.08 -16.20
CA GLN A 2 -5.46 76.02 -15.08
C GLN A 2 -6.05 75.35 -13.82
N ASP A 3 -5.24 75.14 -12.85
CA ASP A 3 -4.67 76.10 -11.87
C ASP A 3 -5.55 76.35 -10.66
N ARG A 4 -5.10 76.10 -9.47
CA ARG A 4 -4.75 76.96 -8.29
C ARG A 4 -5.01 76.24 -6.97
N PHE A 5 -3.96 76.00 -6.19
CA PHE A 5 -3.43 76.79 -5.06
C PHE A 5 -4.47 77.24 -4.01
N VAL A 6 -4.23 76.92 -2.71
CA VAL A 6 -3.94 77.85 -1.56
C VAL A 6 -3.80 77.05 -0.26
N ARG A 7 -2.70 77.03 0.32
CA ARG A 7 -2.02 77.42 1.55
C ARG A 7 -2.83 77.74 2.81
N GLY A 8 -2.34 77.15 3.94
CA GLY A 8 -2.02 77.84 5.21
C GLY A 8 -2.94 77.45 6.37
N LYS A 9 -2.50 77.08 7.51
CA LYS A 9 -1.67 77.76 8.50
C LYS A 9 -1.44 76.88 9.71
N GLU A 10 -0.26 76.99 10.24
CA GLU A 10 0.15 76.51 11.56
C GLU A 10 -0.67 77.14 12.69
N ARG A 11 -0.88 76.39 13.79
CA ARG A 11 -0.83 76.95 15.15
C ARG A 11 -0.44 75.87 16.17
N THR A 12 0.57 76.25 16.90
CA THR A 12 1.18 75.69 18.08
C THR A 12 0.24 75.70 19.30
N GLY A 13 0.37 74.72 20.18
CA GLY A 13 -0.19 74.69 21.52
C GLY A 13 0.35 73.57 22.35
N LYS A 14 1.31 73.83 23.19
CA LYS A 14 1.82 72.99 24.29
C LYS A 14 0.77 72.83 25.35
N ASP A 15 0.72 71.68 26.05
CA ASP A 15 0.70 71.49 27.52
C ASP A 15 0.42 69.98 27.74
N ALA A 16 1.29 69.29 28.28
CA ALA A 16 1.72 68.88 29.61
C ALA A 16 0.82 67.82 30.31
N VAL A 17 1.43 66.64 30.52
CA VAL A 17 1.41 65.76 31.71
C VAL A 17 0.08 65.10 32.14
N ASN A 18 -0.01 63.78 31.98
CA ASN A 18 -0.08 62.95 33.19
C ASN A 18 0.06 61.45 32.85
N GLY A 19 0.75 60.77 33.72
CA GLY A 19 1.18 59.38 33.57
C GLY A 19 0.09 58.33 33.74
N GLY A 20 0.27 57.26 33.03
CA GLY A 20 -0.48 56.04 33.18
C GLY A 20 0.35 54.86 32.63
N ARG A 21 1.08 54.21 33.53
CA ARG A 21 1.78 52.97 33.22
C ARG A 21 0.76 51.93 32.75
N ARG A 22 0.68 51.68 31.46
CA ARG A 22 0.04 50.50 30.91
C ARG A 22 1.14 49.48 30.57
N ALA A 23 1.22 48.47 31.41
CA ALA A 23 2.04 47.27 31.16
C ALA A 23 1.57 46.61 29.88
N LEU A 24 2.39 46.63 28.83
CA LEU A 24 2.24 45.76 27.66
C LEU A 24 2.66 44.35 28.06
N LEU A 25 1.66 43.49 28.26
CA LEU A 25 1.88 42.03 28.25
C LEU A 25 2.19 41.62 26.83
N LEU A 26 3.48 41.44 26.52
CA LEU A 26 3.95 40.74 25.36
C LEU A 26 3.64 39.23 25.55
N ALA A 27 2.53 38.77 24.99
CA ALA A 27 2.27 37.35 24.82
C ALA A 27 3.34 36.81 23.84
N ALA A 28 4.37 36.16 24.37
CA ALA A 28 5.30 35.38 23.58
C ALA A 28 4.54 34.21 22.97
N LEU A 29 4.12 34.36 21.70
CA LEU A 29 3.63 33.25 20.87
C LEU A 29 4.81 32.33 20.61
N CYS A 30 4.95 31.28 21.41
CA CYS A 30 5.88 30.17 21.12
C CYS A 30 5.41 29.51 19.83
N LEU A 31 5.89 30.01 18.69
CA LEU A 31 5.92 29.26 17.46
C LEU A 31 6.84 28.05 17.70
N THR A 32 6.24 26.91 18.06
CA THR A 32 6.92 25.63 17.94
C THR A 32 7.13 25.41 16.45
N THR A 33 8.22 25.91 15.94
CA THR A 33 8.78 25.47 14.66
C THR A 33 9.06 23.99 14.83
N GLY A 34 8.08 23.18 14.42
CA GLY A 34 8.32 21.76 14.21
C GLY A 34 9.53 21.67 13.28
N ASN A 35 10.67 21.27 13.83
CA ASN A 35 11.85 20.93 13.04
C ASN A 35 11.42 19.88 12.03
N VAL A 36 11.10 20.29 10.81
CA VAL A 36 11.13 19.42 9.65
C VAL A 36 12.60 19.05 9.50
N ARG A 37 12.97 17.96 10.16
CA ARG A 37 14.29 17.38 10.04
C ARG A 37 14.47 17.10 8.56
N ALA A 38 15.40 17.82 7.93
CA ALA A 38 15.83 17.54 6.56
C ALA A 38 16.06 16.03 6.46
N ALA A 39 15.50 15.41 5.41
CA ALA A 39 15.68 13.99 5.16
C ALA A 39 17.18 13.71 5.17
N ASP A 40 17.61 12.79 6.03
CA ASP A 40 19.01 12.47 6.36
C ASP A 40 19.70 11.74 5.17
N GLY A 41 19.36 12.08 3.92
CA GLY A 41 19.91 11.50 2.69
C GLY A 41 19.69 9.98 2.55
N ARG A 42 19.04 9.35 3.51
CA ARG A 42 18.80 7.91 3.52
C ARG A 42 17.67 7.56 2.56
N VAL A 43 17.99 6.72 1.60
CA VAL A 43 17.05 6.18 0.63
C VAL A 43 16.61 4.78 1.08
N LEU A 44 15.32 4.48 0.97
CA LEU A 44 14.77 3.13 1.11
C LEU A 44 14.42 2.60 -0.28
N ARG A 45 15.16 1.60 -0.75
CA ARG A 45 14.94 0.96 -2.05
C ARG A 45 13.86 -0.12 -1.91
N ILE A 46 12.71 0.12 -2.54
CA ILE A 46 11.50 -0.67 -2.41
C ILE A 46 11.26 -1.43 -3.72
N GLY A 47 11.38 -2.75 -3.69
CA GLY A 47 10.99 -3.61 -4.82
C GLY A 47 9.48 -3.68 -4.95
N VAL A 48 8.96 -3.43 -6.15
CA VAL A 48 7.51 -3.40 -6.44
C VAL A 48 7.17 -4.15 -7.72
N ASP A 49 6.03 -4.83 -7.74
CA ASP A 49 5.36 -5.23 -8.98
C ASP A 49 4.64 -3.99 -9.51
N ALA A 50 5.09 -3.45 -10.65
CA ALA A 50 4.57 -2.20 -11.18
C ALA A 50 3.29 -2.35 -12.02
N ASP A 51 2.77 -3.56 -12.16
CA ASP A 51 1.52 -3.89 -12.86
C ASP A 51 0.56 -4.69 -11.96
N TYR A 52 0.30 -4.14 -10.75
CA TYR A 52 -0.53 -4.81 -9.76
C TYR A 52 -1.61 -3.86 -9.16
N PRO A 53 -2.48 -3.25 -10.00
CA PRO A 53 -3.52 -2.36 -9.51
C PRO A 53 -4.57 -3.14 -8.66
N PRO A 54 -5.09 -2.54 -7.57
CA PRO A 54 -4.95 -1.14 -7.14
C PRO A 54 -3.79 -0.90 -6.16
N PHE A 55 -2.89 -1.88 -5.96
CA PHE A 55 -1.81 -1.78 -4.97
C PHE A 55 -0.61 -0.99 -5.47
N THR A 56 -0.05 -1.38 -6.62
CA THR A 56 1.13 -0.76 -7.23
C THR A 56 0.97 -0.73 -8.75
N PHE A 57 0.92 0.46 -9.35
CA PHE A 57 0.72 0.61 -10.78
C PHE A 57 1.08 2.02 -11.25
N TYR A 58 1.16 2.22 -12.56
CA TYR A 58 1.21 3.55 -13.18
C TYR A 58 -0.20 3.97 -13.59
N ASP A 59 -0.60 5.19 -13.21
CA ASP A 59 -1.87 5.79 -13.66
C ASP A 59 -1.79 6.27 -15.13
N ASP A 60 -2.89 6.82 -15.64
CA ASP A 60 -3.00 7.32 -17.02
C ASP A 60 -2.02 8.47 -17.32
N MET A 61 -1.55 9.18 -16.28
CA MET A 61 -0.52 10.23 -16.39
C MET A 61 0.91 9.69 -16.19
N ARG A 62 1.07 8.37 -16.17
CA ARG A 62 2.33 7.68 -15.90
C ARG A 62 2.95 8.00 -14.53
N THR A 63 2.13 8.38 -13.56
CA THR A 63 2.57 8.55 -12.18
C THR A 63 2.49 7.19 -11.46
N PHE A 64 3.60 6.79 -10.82
CA PHE A 64 3.61 5.57 -10.02
C PHE A 64 2.77 5.77 -8.75
N THR A 65 1.70 5.01 -8.60
CA THR A 65 0.68 5.19 -7.57
C THR A 65 0.08 3.84 -7.10
N GLY A 66 -0.94 3.92 -6.27
CA GLY A 66 -1.62 2.79 -5.66
C GLY A 66 -1.60 2.86 -4.15
N ILE A 67 -2.25 1.91 -3.49
CA ILE A 67 -2.33 1.82 -2.03
C ILE A 67 -0.92 1.83 -1.42
N ASP A 68 -0.04 0.98 -1.91
CA ASP A 68 1.28 0.77 -1.33
C ASP A 68 2.22 1.97 -1.52
N PRO A 69 2.33 2.60 -2.71
CA PRO A 69 3.12 3.82 -2.86
C PRO A 69 2.63 4.99 -2.00
N VAL A 70 1.31 5.14 -1.81
CA VAL A 70 0.76 6.20 -0.94
C VAL A 70 1.12 5.95 0.51
N LEU A 71 0.94 4.72 1.01
CA LEU A 71 1.32 4.33 2.37
C LEU A 71 2.83 4.44 2.59
N ALA A 72 3.63 4.01 1.59
CA ALA A 72 5.09 4.07 1.67
C ALA A 72 5.63 5.50 1.75
N ARG A 73 5.10 6.41 0.91
CA ARG A 73 5.50 7.83 0.94
C ARG A 73 5.18 8.46 2.29
N GLU A 74 4.00 8.22 2.85
CA GLU A 74 3.63 8.77 4.15
C GLU A 74 4.47 8.18 5.29
N ALA A 75 4.66 6.86 5.33
CA ALA A 75 5.50 6.22 6.34
C ALA A 75 6.95 6.72 6.25
N CYS A 76 7.53 6.78 5.05
CA CYS A 76 8.89 7.27 4.83
C CYS A 76 9.03 8.75 5.21
N ARG A 77 8.04 9.59 4.92
CA ARG A 77 8.00 11.00 5.35
C ARG A 77 8.08 11.13 6.88
N ARG A 78 7.31 10.30 7.61
CA ARG A 78 7.34 10.27 9.09
C ARG A 78 8.69 9.82 9.63
N LEU A 79 9.36 8.95 8.90
CA LEU A 79 10.66 8.38 9.31
C LEU A 79 11.87 9.20 8.85
N GLY A 80 11.68 10.23 8.03
CA GLY A 80 12.74 11.07 7.49
C GLY A 80 13.63 10.33 6.47
N VAL A 81 13.05 9.43 5.67
CA VAL A 81 13.72 8.71 4.58
C VAL A 81 13.02 8.96 3.25
N THR A 82 13.73 8.79 2.14
CA THR A 82 13.18 8.94 0.79
C THR A 82 12.88 7.54 0.22
N PRO A 83 11.63 7.22 -0.18
CA PRO A 83 11.35 5.96 -0.86
C PRO A 83 11.78 6.02 -2.32
N GLU A 84 12.49 5.02 -2.78
CA GLU A 84 12.80 4.76 -4.18
C GLU A 84 12.10 3.48 -4.61
N PHE A 85 11.13 3.59 -5.54
CA PHE A 85 10.38 2.45 -6.04
C PHE A 85 11.10 1.83 -7.24
N ILE A 86 11.46 0.56 -7.11
CA ILE A 86 12.20 -0.20 -8.11
C ILE A 86 11.28 -1.28 -8.68
N PRO A 87 10.80 -1.15 -9.94
CA PRO A 87 10.06 -2.21 -10.60
C PRO A 87 10.90 -3.48 -10.70
N ILE A 88 10.33 -4.61 -10.30
CA ILE A 88 11.01 -5.90 -10.31
C ILE A 88 10.15 -6.99 -11.00
N ALA A 89 10.80 -7.99 -11.57
CA ALA A 89 10.13 -9.25 -11.86
C ALA A 89 9.83 -9.95 -10.50
N TRP A 90 8.55 -10.25 -10.25
CA TRP A 90 8.09 -10.64 -8.92
C TRP A 90 8.73 -11.93 -8.39
N ASP A 91 8.99 -12.88 -9.26
CA ASP A 91 9.65 -14.16 -8.96
C ASP A 91 11.13 -14.01 -8.60
N ARG A 92 11.77 -12.88 -8.98
CA ARG A 92 13.20 -12.60 -8.72
C ARG A 92 13.50 -11.79 -7.46
N LYS A 93 12.49 -11.50 -6.66
CA LYS A 93 12.65 -10.66 -5.45
C LYS A 93 13.73 -11.17 -4.48
N ASP A 94 13.85 -12.49 -4.31
CA ASP A 94 14.81 -13.08 -3.37
C ASP A 94 16.25 -12.96 -3.90
N GLU A 95 16.47 -13.05 -5.20
CA GLU A 95 17.76 -12.77 -5.85
C GLU A 95 18.15 -11.31 -5.64
N LEU A 96 17.20 -10.37 -5.80
CA LEU A 96 17.44 -8.94 -5.62
C LEU A 96 17.75 -8.58 -4.16
N PHE A 97 17.21 -9.31 -3.18
CA PHE A 97 17.62 -9.23 -1.78
C PHE A 97 19.07 -9.70 -1.60
N ALA A 98 19.41 -10.87 -2.12
CA ALA A 98 20.76 -11.44 -2.03
C ALA A 98 21.79 -10.50 -2.68
N ASP A 99 21.45 -9.88 -3.81
CA ASP A 99 22.30 -8.90 -4.51
C ASP A 99 22.30 -7.51 -3.88
N LYS A 100 21.54 -7.30 -2.78
CA LYS A 100 21.38 -6.00 -2.10
C LYS A 100 20.93 -4.88 -3.05
N LYS A 101 20.13 -5.21 -4.06
CA LYS A 101 19.55 -4.25 -5.02
C LYS A 101 18.32 -3.54 -4.46
N ILE A 102 17.59 -4.19 -3.56
CA ILE A 102 16.44 -3.67 -2.85
C ILE A 102 16.61 -3.89 -1.36
N ASP A 103 16.02 -2.99 -0.55
CA ASP A 103 16.05 -3.08 0.91
C ASP A 103 14.83 -3.83 1.46
N CYS A 104 13.69 -3.68 0.78
CA CYS A 104 12.45 -4.35 1.12
C CYS A 104 11.59 -4.57 -0.13
N VAL A 105 10.59 -5.44 0.00
CA VAL A 105 9.49 -5.57 -0.96
C VAL A 105 8.23 -5.00 -0.32
N TRP A 106 7.56 -4.13 -1.05
CA TRP A 106 6.31 -3.50 -0.59
C TRP A 106 5.35 -3.38 -1.77
N SER A 107 4.60 -4.44 -2.04
CA SER A 107 3.71 -4.59 -3.18
C SER A 107 2.68 -5.68 -2.91
N CYS A 108 1.73 -5.41 -2.00
CA CYS A 108 0.68 -6.35 -1.60
C CYS A 108 1.22 -7.75 -1.25
N PHE A 109 2.38 -7.83 -0.60
CA PHE A 109 3.05 -9.10 -0.36
C PHE A 109 2.40 -9.87 0.79
N SER A 110 1.87 -11.07 0.48
CA SER A 110 1.22 -11.94 1.46
C SER A 110 2.22 -12.46 2.48
N MET A 111 2.05 -12.07 3.74
CA MET A 111 2.84 -12.55 4.88
C MET A 111 2.41 -13.95 5.32
N THR A 112 1.09 -14.23 5.35
CA THR A 112 0.53 -15.47 5.89
C THR A 112 1.12 -16.70 5.18
N GLY A 113 1.74 -17.60 5.96
CA GLY A 113 2.45 -18.78 5.49
C GLY A 113 3.89 -18.53 5.04
N ARG A 114 4.42 -17.33 5.30
CA ARG A 114 5.80 -16.91 5.00
C ARG A 114 6.45 -16.19 6.18
N GLU A 115 5.87 -16.30 7.36
CA GLU A 115 6.26 -15.56 8.55
C GLU A 115 7.74 -15.74 8.89
N SER A 116 8.28 -16.94 8.68
CA SER A 116 9.69 -17.28 8.97
C SER A 116 10.67 -16.92 7.84
N LEU A 117 10.18 -16.51 6.67
CA LEU A 117 11.05 -16.27 5.50
C LEU A 117 11.60 -14.84 5.45
N TYR A 118 10.94 -13.89 6.13
CA TYR A 118 11.29 -12.47 6.10
C TYR A 118 11.05 -11.82 7.44
N ARG A 119 11.61 -10.63 7.64
CA ARG A 119 11.19 -9.71 8.70
C ARG A 119 10.03 -8.87 8.20
N TRP A 120 8.88 -8.92 8.87
CA TRP A 120 7.63 -8.36 8.38
C TRP A 120 7.17 -7.12 9.16
N VAL A 121 6.61 -6.16 8.41
CA VAL A 121 5.76 -5.11 8.95
C VAL A 121 4.38 -5.23 8.29
N PRO A 122 3.40 -5.87 8.96
CA PRO A 122 2.07 -6.03 8.41
C PRO A 122 1.31 -4.68 8.41
N TYR A 123 0.51 -4.43 7.35
CA TYR A 123 -0.23 -3.17 7.23
C TYR A 123 -1.67 -3.32 6.73
N LEU A 124 -2.03 -4.43 6.07
CA LEU A 124 -3.39 -4.67 5.57
C LEU A 124 -3.81 -6.14 5.71
N TYR A 125 -5.13 -6.36 5.70
CA TYR A 125 -5.74 -7.66 5.42
C TYR A 125 -6.17 -7.74 3.96
N SER A 126 -6.06 -8.93 3.39
CA SER A 126 -6.56 -9.26 2.06
C SER A 126 -7.03 -10.71 2.00
N ARG A 127 -7.62 -11.12 0.87
CA ARG A 127 -7.97 -12.51 0.60
C ARG A 127 -7.36 -12.94 -0.73
N GLN A 128 -6.85 -14.15 -0.78
CA GLN A 128 -6.57 -14.85 -2.03
C GLN A 128 -7.88 -15.51 -2.46
N VAL A 129 -8.29 -15.28 -3.68
CA VAL A 129 -9.55 -15.78 -4.26
C VAL A 129 -9.28 -16.51 -5.57
N VAL A 130 -10.25 -17.33 -5.96
CA VAL A 130 -10.23 -18.02 -7.26
C VAL A 130 -11.27 -17.41 -8.18
N VAL A 131 -10.88 -17.17 -9.43
CA VAL A 131 -11.74 -16.66 -10.49
C VAL A 131 -11.92 -17.74 -11.55
N VAL A 132 -13.18 -17.91 -11.98
CA VAL A 132 -13.58 -18.84 -13.03
C VAL A 132 -14.49 -18.15 -14.03
N ARG A 133 -14.67 -18.72 -15.23
CA ARG A 133 -15.70 -18.26 -16.19
C ARG A 133 -17.10 -18.49 -15.60
N ASN A 134 -18.05 -17.62 -15.87
CA ASN A 134 -19.44 -17.79 -15.43
C ASN A 134 -20.06 -19.10 -15.96
N SER A 135 -19.65 -19.53 -17.15
CA SER A 135 -20.07 -20.82 -17.75
C SER A 135 -19.36 -22.05 -17.18
N SER A 136 -18.40 -21.88 -16.24
CA SER A 136 -17.67 -22.99 -15.64
C SER A 136 -18.54 -23.76 -14.66
N PRO A 137 -18.46 -25.10 -14.62
CA PRO A 137 -19.13 -25.92 -13.61
C PRO A 137 -18.49 -25.83 -12.23
N ILE A 138 -17.30 -25.21 -12.08
CA ILE A 138 -16.58 -25.05 -10.82
C ILE A 138 -17.36 -24.09 -9.93
N GLN A 139 -17.87 -24.56 -8.78
CA GLN A 139 -18.64 -23.74 -7.84
C GLN A 139 -17.90 -23.48 -6.53
N CYS A 140 -16.97 -24.35 -6.14
CA CYS A 140 -16.18 -24.27 -4.91
C CYS A 140 -14.73 -24.70 -5.15
N LEU A 141 -13.85 -24.53 -4.15
CA LEU A 141 -12.44 -24.90 -4.28
C LEU A 141 -12.24 -26.38 -4.59
N LYS A 142 -13.08 -27.25 -4.04
CA LYS A 142 -13.00 -28.71 -4.26
C LYS A 142 -13.16 -29.08 -5.75
N ASP A 143 -13.93 -28.31 -6.51
CA ASP A 143 -14.17 -28.55 -7.94
C ASP A 143 -12.94 -28.28 -8.81
N LEU A 144 -11.88 -27.70 -8.23
CA LEU A 144 -10.58 -27.52 -8.91
C LEU A 144 -9.82 -28.83 -9.06
N THR A 145 -10.25 -29.91 -8.40
CA THR A 145 -9.63 -31.25 -8.57
C THR A 145 -9.60 -31.63 -10.03
N GLY A 146 -8.41 -31.97 -10.54
CA GLY A 146 -8.21 -32.32 -11.94
C GLY A 146 -8.36 -31.17 -12.95
N LYS A 147 -8.36 -29.91 -12.50
CA LYS A 147 -8.44 -28.73 -13.35
C LYS A 147 -7.07 -28.08 -13.53
N THR A 148 -6.94 -27.27 -14.59
CA THR A 148 -5.76 -26.43 -14.83
C THR A 148 -5.96 -25.07 -14.20
N VAL A 149 -5.02 -24.66 -13.35
CA VAL A 149 -5.04 -23.36 -12.67
C VAL A 149 -3.90 -22.47 -13.16
N ALA A 150 -4.16 -21.19 -13.40
CA ALA A 150 -3.16 -20.20 -13.80
C ALA A 150 -2.89 -19.23 -12.64
N VAL A 151 -1.62 -18.94 -12.36
CA VAL A 151 -1.21 -18.01 -11.30
C VAL A 151 -0.01 -17.17 -11.72
N GLN A 152 0.21 -16.05 -11.05
CA GLN A 152 1.48 -15.34 -11.18
C GLN A 152 2.58 -16.09 -10.43
N ALA A 153 3.76 -16.20 -11.02
CA ALA A 153 4.94 -16.82 -10.43
C ALA A 153 5.40 -16.11 -9.15
N GLY A 154 5.93 -16.84 -8.18
CA GLY A 154 6.43 -16.29 -6.91
C GLY A 154 5.35 -15.83 -5.94
N THR A 155 4.04 -16.08 -6.25
CA THR A 155 2.91 -15.62 -5.43
C THR A 155 2.47 -16.66 -4.39
N ARG A 156 1.57 -16.25 -3.51
CA ARG A 156 1.01 -17.16 -2.48
C ARG A 156 0.13 -18.26 -3.07
N PRO A 157 -0.74 -18.00 -4.06
CA PRO A 157 -1.47 -19.06 -4.74
C PRO A 157 -0.57 -20.13 -5.35
N GLU A 158 0.52 -19.76 -6.01
CA GLU A 158 1.46 -20.76 -6.54
C GLU A 158 1.97 -21.69 -5.45
N GLN A 159 2.41 -21.15 -4.30
CA GLN A 159 2.88 -21.98 -3.18
C GLN A 159 1.81 -22.91 -2.64
N ILE A 160 0.56 -22.42 -2.53
CA ILE A 160 -0.56 -23.23 -2.06
C ILE A 160 -0.76 -24.44 -2.99
N PHE A 161 -0.84 -24.22 -4.28
CA PHE A 161 -1.09 -25.30 -5.24
C PHE A 161 0.11 -26.24 -5.43
N THR A 162 1.35 -25.79 -5.18
CA THR A 162 2.55 -26.62 -5.36
C THR A 162 3.02 -27.34 -4.09
N ARG A 163 2.81 -26.74 -2.90
CA ARG A 163 3.47 -27.20 -1.67
C ARG A 163 2.53 -27.46 -0.49
N GLU A 164 1.25 -27.07 -0.60
CA GLU A 164 0.32 -27.12 0.53
C GLU A 164 -0.93 -27.94 0.17
N ALA A 165 -0.73 -29.19 -0.21
CA ALA A 165 -1.82 -30.10 -0.62
C ALA A 165 -2.98 -30.21 0.42
N ALA A 166 -2.73 -29.93 1.69
CA ALA A 166 -3.77 -29.88 2.72
C ALA A 166 -4.69 -28.65 2.60
N ARG A 167 -4.31 -27.62 1.85
CA ARG A 167 -5.05 -26.36 1.69
C ARG A 167 -5.73 -26.22 0.33
N ALA A 168 -5.27 -26.94 -0.66
CA ALA A 168 -5.81 -26.88 -2.01
C ALA A 168 -6.09 -28.27 -2.57
N PRO A 169 -7.12 -28.42 -3.42
CA PRO A 169 -7.38 -29.67 -4.09
C PRO A 169 -6.24 -30.04 -5.06
N ALA A 170 -6.10 -31.33 -5.36
CA ALA A 170 -5.15 -31.84 -6.33
C ALA A 170 -5.57 -31.39 -7.75
N ILE A 171 -4.94 -30.33 -8.24
CA ILE A 171 -5.15 -29.83 -9.61
C ILE A 171 -4.41 -30.74 -10.62
N ALA A 172 -4.83 -30.71 -11.89
CA ALA A 172 -4.15 -31.46 -12.96
C ALA A 172 -2.86 -30.76 -13.40
N ASP A 173 -2.90 -29.43 -13.52
CA ASP A 173 -1.77 -28.63 -13.97
C ASP A 173 -1.77 -27.23 -13.39
N LEU A 174 -0.60 -26.65 -13.16
CA LEU A 174 -0.38 -25.28 -12.72
C LEU A 174 0.43 -24.50 -13.75
N LEU A 175 -0.22 -23.53 -14.38
CA LEU A 175 0.45 -22.62 -15.32
C LEU A 175 0.90 -21.37 -14.57
N THR A 176 2.17 -21.02 -14.66
CA THR A 176 2.74 -19.82 -14.06
C THR A 176 3.05 -18.75 -15.10
N PHE A 177 2.75 -17.50 -14.74
CA PHE A 177 2.91 -16.33 -15.61
C PHE A 177 3.69 -15.23 -14.91
N PRO A 178 4.37 -14.32 -15.63
CA PRO A 178 5.04 -13.17 -15.04
C PRO A 178 4.10 -12.23 -14.27
N THR A 179 2.88 -12.06 -14.75
CA THR A 179 1.89 -11.15 -14.14
C THR A 179 0.55 -11.84 -13.86
N THR A 180 -0.20 -11.29 -12.90
CA THR A 180 -1.58 -11.75 -12.63
C THR A 180 -2.51 -11.48 -13.82
N ALA A 181 -2.31 -10.41 -14.57
CA ALA A 181 -3.08 -10.10 -15.77
C ALA A 181 -2.90 -11.18 -16.84
N GLU A 182 -1.68 -11.65 -17.08
CA GLU A 182 -1.42 -12.76 -18.02
C GLU A 182 -2.05 -14.09 -17.57
N ALA A 183 -1.98 -14.40 -16.27
CA ALA A 183 -2.68 -15.56 -15.69
C ALA A 183 -4.20 -15.47 -15.92
N PHE A 184 -4.80 -14.30 -15.76
CA PHE A 184 -6.21 -14.06 -16.06
C PHE A 184 -6.51 -14.22 -17.55
N ILE A 185 -5.63 -13.73 -18.45
CA ILE A 185 -5.77 -13.91 -19.91
C ILE A 185 -5.76 -15.41 -20.27
N ALA A 186 -4.97 -16.25 -19.61
CA ALA A 186 -4.97 -17.68 -19.83
C ALA A 186 -6.36 -18.31 -19.60
N VAL A 187 -7.08 -17.87 -18.55
CA VAL A 187 -8.47 -18.30 -18.31
C VAL A 187 -9.44 -17.75 -19.36
N ARG A 188 -9.28 -16.50 -19.79
CA ARG A 188 -10.07 -15.90 -20.86
C ARG A 188 -9.94 -16.68 -22.18
N ARG A 189 -8.72 -17.11 -22.49
CA ARG A 189 -8.40 -17.87 -23.71
C ARG A 189 -8.61 -19.38 -23.58
N ARG A 190 -9.14 -19.87 -22.44
CA ARG A 190 -9.42 -21.28 -22.17
C ARG A 190 -8.16 -22.16 -22.10
N TYR A 191 -6.98 -21.59 -21.84
CA TYR A 191 -5.77 -22.34 -21.54
C TYR A 191 -5.75 -22.85 -20.10
N ALA A 192 -6.52 -22.19 -19.21
CA ALA A 192 -6.75 -22.64 -17.85
C ALA A 192 -8.25 -22.59 -17.51
N ASP A 193 -8.65 -23.36 -16.50
CA ASP A 193 -10.02 -23.39 -15.98
C ASP A 193 -10.27 -22.29 -14.96
N ALA A 194 -9.25 -21.95 -14.17
CA ALA A 194 -9.30 -20.98 -13.09
C ALA A 194 -8.00 -20.17 -12.98
N THR A 195 -8.06 -19.01 -12.33
CA THR A 195 -6.90 -18.26 -11.86
C THR A 195 -7.08 -17.86 -10.41
N ALA A 196 -5.97 -17.61 -9.68
CA ALA A 196 -6.02 -17.20 -8.28
C ALA A 196 -5.08 -16.02 -8.01
N GLY A 197 -5.52 -15.13 -7.10
CA GLY A 197 -4.78 -13.94 -6.72
C GLY A 197 -5.51 -13.13 -5.65
N HIS A 198 -4.96 -11.95 -5.33
CA HIS A 198 -5.60 -11.04 -4.38
C HIS A 198 -6.96 -10.54 -4.89
N GLU A 199 -7.98 -10.57 -4.02
CA GLU A 199 -9.36 -10.23 -4.38
C GLU A 199 -9.50 -8.86 -5.03
N ALA A 200 -8.83 -7.84 -4.52
CA ALA A 200 -8.91 -6.49 -5.07
C ALA A 200 -8.41 -6.41 -6.52
N VAL A 201 -7.30 -7.11 -6.81
CA VAL A 201 -6.74 -7.22 -8.17
C VAL A 201 -7.72 -7.96 -9.08
N MET A 202 -8.23 -9.11 -8.63
CA MET A 202 -9.19 -9.90 -9.40
C MET A 202 -10.47 -9.11 -9.70
N ARG A 203 -11.03 -8.40 -8.70
CA ARG A 203 -12.21 -7.55 -8.90
C ARG A 203 -11.96 -6.44 -9.93
N ARG A 204 -10.76 -5.88 -9.97
CA ARG A 204 -10.41 -4.89 -10.99
C ARG A 204 -10.37 -5.51 -12.38
N LEU A 205 -9.72 -6.65 -12.56
CA LEU A 205 -9.69 -7.35 -13.84
C LEU A 205 -11.09 -7.75 -14.34
N LEU A 206 -11.98 -8.12 -13.41
CA LEU A 206 -13.36 -8.47 -13.76
C LEU A 206 -14.18 -7.27 -14.24
N LYS A 207 -13.86 -6.05 -13.78
CA LYS A 207 -14.55 -4.82 -14.27
C LYS A 207 -14.33 -4.58 -15.77
N GLU A 208 -13.23 -5.05 -16.33
CA GLU A 208 -12.92 -4.90 -17.77
C GLU A 208 -13.73 -5.88 -18.64
N VAL A 209 -14.27 -6.94 -18.04
CA VAL A 209 -15.01 -8.00 -18.75
C VAL A 209 -16.28 -8.39 -17.97
N PRO A 210 -17.22 -7.45 -17.80
CA PRO A 210 -18.38 -7.66 -16.95
C PRO A 210 -19.25 -8.82 -17.45
N GLY A 211 -19.78 -9.63 -16.52
CA GLY A 211 -20.68 -10.73 -16.80
C GLY A 211 -20.03 -12.01 -17.35
N HIS A 212 -18.72 -12.05 -17.58
CA HIS A 212 -18.06 -13.22 -18.15
C HIS A 212 -17.39 -14.14 -17.14
N PHE A 213 -17.04 -13.57 -15.95
CA PHE A 213 -16.30 -14.27 -14.91
C PHE A 213 -16.88 -14.01 -13.53
N ARG A 214 -16.63 -14.90 -12.60
CA ARG A 214 -16.98 -14.73 -11.19
C ARG A 214 -15.84 -15.15 -10.28
N ILE A 215 -15.84 -14.60 -9.08
CA ILE A 215 -15.03 -15.05 -7.95
C ILE A 215 -15.81 -16.16 -7.24
N LEU A 216 -15.14 -17.23 -6.84
CA LEU A 216 -15.74 -18.23 -5.96
C LEU A 216 -16.02 -17.61 -4.58
N ASP A 217 -17.13 -17.97 -3.95
CA ASP A 217 -17.53 -17.43 -2.63
C ASP A 217 -16.53 -17.81 -1.54
N GLU A 218 -16.01 -19.03 -1.63
CA GLU A 218 -14.99 -19.55 -0.72
C GLU A 218 -13.61 -18.96 -1.07
N PRO A 219 -12.96 -18.22 -0.14
CA PRO A 219 -11.62 -17.72 -0.39
C PRO A 219 -10.59 -18.86 -0.32
N LEU A 220 -9.59 -18.82 -1.18
CA LEU A 220 -8.47 -19.74 -1.11
C LEU A 220 -7.67 -19.58 0.20
N LEU A 221 -7.49 -18.33 0.65
CA LEU A 221 -6.82 -18.01 1.91
C LEU A 221 -7.08 -16.56 2.32
N ALA A 222 -7.37 -16.32 3.62
CA ALA A 222 -7.26 -15.00 4.21
C ALA A 222 -5.81 -14.70 4.58
N VAL A 223 -5.30 -13.53 4.20
CA VAL A 223 -3.89 -13.18 4.36
C VAL A 223 -3.70 -11.83 5.04
N LYS A 224 -2.65 -11.74 5.86
CA LYS A 224 -2.02 -10.45 6.19
C LYS A 224 -1.07 -10.07 5.06
N VAL A 225 -1.09 -8.81 4.70
CA VAL A 225 -0.17 -8.20 3.74
C VAL A 225 0.83 -7.36 4.51
N GLY A 226 2.09 -7.43 4.15
CA GLY A 226 3.17 -6.75 4.86
C GLY A 226 4.31 -6.28 3.97
N VAL A 227 5.09 -5.34 4.51
CA VAL A 227 6.41 -5.01 3.99
C VAL A 227 7.36 -6.10 4.44
N ALA A 228 8.10 -6.68 3.50
CA ALA A 228 9.05 -7.76 3.75
C ALA A 228 10.50 -7.26 3.61
N PHE A 229 11.31 -7.55 4.62
CA PHE A 229 12.75 -7.31 4.61
C PHE A 229 13.48 -8.66 4.67
N PRO A 230 14.68 -8.81 4.09
CA PRO A 230 15.46 -10.05 4.24
C PRO A 230 15.82 -10.28 5.71
N LEU A 231 16.00 -11.55 6.09
CA LEU A 231 16.28 -11.93 7.49
C LEU A 231 17.58 -11.34 8.03
N ASP A 232 18.59 -11.23 7.17
CA ASP A 232 19.94 -10.71 7.45
C ASP A 232 20.05 -9.18 7.33
N THR A 233 18.92 -8.48 7.23
CA THR A 233 18.91 -7.02 7.08
C THR A 233 19.54 -6.31 8.29
N ASP A 234 20.29 -5.25 8.04
CA ASP A 234 20.82 -4.31 9.02
C ASP A 234 19.80 -3.26 9.50
N LYS A 235 18.58 -3.29 8.95
CA LYS A 235 17.55 -2.27 9.17
C LYS A 235 16.60 -2.56 10.33
N THR A 236 17.02 -3.35 11.34
CA THR A 236 16.14 -3.74 12.46
C THR A 236 15.50 -2.55 13.17
N ALA A 237 16.29 -1.52 13.53
CA ALA A 237 15.74 -0.31 14.17
C ALA A 237 14.76 0.47 13.25
N PHE A 238 14.99 0.46 11.94
CA PHE A 238 14.07 1.05 10.97
C PHE A 238 12.76 0.27 10.89
N ILE A 239 12.81 -1.05 10.89
CA ILE A 239 11.64 -1.95 10.86
C ILE A 239 10.73 -1.68 12.07
N GLU A 240 11.29 -1.53 13.27
CA GLU A 240 10.49 -1.23 14.47
C GLU A 240 9.81 0.16 14.35
N ARG A 241 10.55 1.18 13.93
CA ARG A 241 9.97 2.52 13.69
C ARG A 241 8.92 2.51 12.58
N LEU A 242 9.10 1.70 11.54
CA LEU A 242 8.10 1.54 10.49
C LEU A 242 6.82 0.88 11.03
N ARG A 243 6.95 -0.09 11.93
CA ARG A 243 5.81 -0.72 12.62
C ARG A 243 5.05 0.31 13.47
N GLU A 244 5.76 1.13 14.24
CA GLU A 244 5.16 2.21 15.02
C GLU A 244 4.44 3.25 14.14
N ALA A 245 5.06 3.61 13.00
CA ALA A 245 4.45 4.52 12.04
C ALA A 245 3.15 3.95 11.47
N PHE A 246 3.09 2.65 11.15
CA PHE A 246 1.84 2.02 10.71
C PHE A 246 0.77 1.97 11.79
N VAL A 247 1.14 1.71 13.04
CA VAL A 247 0.20 1.78 14.16
C VAL A 247 -0.42 3.18 14.22
N ALA A 248 0.40 4.24 14.19
CA ALA A 248 -0.08 5.63 14.20
C ALA A 248 -0.96 5.93 12.97
N MET A 249 -0.53 5.57 11.77
CA MET A 249 -1.30 5.78 10.53
C MET A 249 -2.65 5.06 10.56
N THR A 250 -2.72 3.88 11.16
CA THR A 250 -3.98 3.13 11.32
C THR A 250 -4.91 3.84 12.31
N PHE A 251 -4.41 4.27 13.48
CA PHE A 251 -5.21 5.03 14.46
C PHE A 251 -5.76 6.35 13.90
N GLU A 252 -4.98 7.03 13.08
CA GLU A 252 -5.40 8.26 12.39
C GLU A 252 -6.39 8.00 11.25
N GLY A 253 -6.69 6.73 10.95
CA GLY A 253 -7.55 6.31 9.84
C GLY A 253 -6.92 6.51 8.46
N PHE A 254 -5.61 6.82 8.39
CA PHE A 254 -4.94 7.05 7.10
C PHE A 254 -4.91 5.79 6.24
N VAL A 255 -4.61 4.62 6.83
CA VAL A 255 -4.60 3.34 6.12
C VAL A 255 -5.99 2.99 5.59
N GLU A 256 -7.05 3.16 6.42
CA GLU A 256 -8.44 2.92 6.04
C GLU A 256 -8.87 3.81 4.87
N ARG A 257 -8.63 5.13 4.97
CA ARG A 257 -8.98 6.08 3.90
C ARG A 257 -8.22 5.76 2.61
N THR A 258 -6.90 5.52 2.69
CA THR A 258 -6.12 5.16 1.51
C THR A 258 -6.67 3.90 0.83
N ALA A 259 -7.00 2.85 1.57
CA ALA A 259 -7.59 1.64 1.00
C ALA A 259 -8.95 1.94 0.32
N ALA A 260 -9.78 2.78 0.94
CA ALA A 260 -11.09 3.18 0.41
C ALA A 260 -10.96 4.03 -0.87
N ASP A 261 -10.01 4.96 -0.94
CA ASP A 261 -9.74 5.80 -2.12
C ASP A 261 -9.41 4.96 -3.36
N PHE A 262 -8.80 3.78 -3.15
CA PHE A 262 -8.53 2.80 -4.20
C PHE A 262 -9.60 1.71 -4.35
N GLY A 263 -10.77 1.89 -3.73
CA GLY A 263 -11.95 1.05 -3.95
C GLY A 263 -12.02 -0.24 -3.13
N LEU A 264 -11.23 -0.36 -2.06
CA LEU A 264 -11.37 -1.44 -1.08
C LEU A 264 -12.38 -1.05 0.01
N ASP A 265 -12.92 -2.06 0.73
CA ASP A 265 -13.57 -1.82 2.02
C ASP A 265 -12.48 -1.50 3.06
N GLY A 266 -12.22 -0.21 3.27
CA GLY A 266 -11.11 0.26 4.09
C GLY A 266 -11.16 -0.31 5.52
N LYS A 267 -12.36 -0.41 6.12
CA LYS A 267 -12.54 -0.97 7.48
C LYS A 267 -12.15 -2.43 7.58
N LYS A 268 -12.46 -3.22 6.54
CA LYS A 268 -12.08 -4.63 6.49
C LYS A 268 -10.62 -4.84 6.11
N ALA A 269 -10.04 -3.90 5.34
CA ALA A 269 -8.66 -3.98 4.89
C ALA A 269 -7.67 -3.53 5.98
N ALA A 270 -8.00 -2.52 6.80
CA ALA A 270 -7.09 -2.01 7.81
C ALA A 270 -6.81 -3.04 8.91
N LEU A 271 -5.53 -3.18 9.30
CA LEU A 271 -5.13 -3.97 10.46
C LEU A 271 -5.41 -3.17 11.74
N VAL A 272 -6.36 -3.64 12.54
CA VAL A 272 -6.57 -3.09 13.89
C VAL A 272 -5.43 -3.58 14.80
N PRO A 273 -4.67 -2.68 15.46
CA PRO A 273 -3.62 -3.07 16.38
C PRO A 273 -4.19 -3.94 17.52
N ALA A 274 -3.48 -5.01 17.89
CA ALA A 274 -3.86 -5.85 19.02
C ALA A 274 -3.92 -4.99 20.31
N GLY A 275 -5.11 -4.83 20.89
CA GLY A 275 -5.35 -4.00 22.07
C GLY A 275 -6.56 -3.06 21.96
N HIS A 276 -7.17 -2.90 20.80
CA HIS A 276 -8.36 -2.06 20.60
C HIS A 276 -9.51 -2.83 19.95
N GLN A 277 -9.80 -4.02 20.43
CA GLN A 277 -11.13 -4.61 20.22
C GLN A 277 -12.05 -3.92 21.22
N GLY A 278 -12.97 -3.14 20.69
CA GLY A 278 -13.79 -2.15 21.36
C GLY A 278 -14.32 -2.55 22.73
N ARG A 279 -14.21 -1.59 23.66
CA ARG A 279 -15.11 -1.52 24.82
C ARG A 279 -16.47 -1.02 24.36
#